data_abc798e6bab0d65056f8a28723612c6d
#
_entry.id   abc798e6bab0d65056f8a28723612c6d
#
_cell.length_a   1.000
_cell.length_b   1.000
_cell.length_c   1.000
_cell.angle_alpha   90.00
_cell.angle_beta   90.00
_cell.angle_gamma   90.00
#
_symmetry.space_group_name_H-M   'P 1'
#
loop_
_entity.id
_entity.type
_entity.pdbx_description
1 polymer ?
#
loop_
_entity_poly.entity_id
_entity_poly.type
_entity_poly.pdbx_seq_one_letter_code
_entity_poly.pdbx_strand_id
1 'polypeptide(L)'
;MSQKSYLVEVIQYILYKLKTDCQWHMLPVSSFFTGRVLHYKTVYGHFRKWSRNGEWEKVWGIILHRYRFFLGMSSVELDGSHTTALRGGERCGYQVRNKRKTTNAIYVTDSQGIPLAMSTPVSGSHNDVYNSSEVLSELFSGLNSSGLIVSGLFLNADVGFEFAFGHYESIIAVLFFI
;
A
#
# COMPACT_ATOMS: atom_id res chain seq x y z
N MET A 1 29.18 17.01 -4.46
CA MET A 1 27.74 16.61 -4.57
C MET A 1 27.11 16.74 -3.21
N SER A 2 25.98 17.45 -3.08
CA SER A 2 25.32 17.55 -1.78
C SER A 2 24.65 16.22 -1.42
N GLN A 3 24.59 15.91 -0.13
CA GLN A 3 23.92 14.68 0.37
C GLN A 3 22.46 14.56 -0.12
N LYS A 4 21.80 15.69 -0.40
CA LYS A 4 20.44 15.75 -0.93
C LYS A 4 20.31 15.25 -2.37
N SER A 5 21.26 15.60 -3.27
CA SER A 5 21.20 15.14 -4.67
C SER A 5 21.37 13.62 -4.76
N TYR A 6 22.23 13.05 -3.95
CA TYR A 6 22.45 11.62 -3.86
C TYR A 6 21.17 10.85 -3.46
N LEU A 7 20.41 11.33 -2.47
CA LEU A 7 19.17 10.67 -2.03
C LEU A 7 18.08 10.73 -3.11
N VAL A 8 17.99 11.81 -3.87
CA VAL A 8 17.05 11.92 -4.99
C VAL A 8 17.35 10.86 -6.06
N GLU A 9 18.61 10.68 -6.43
CA GLU A 9 19.01 9.63 -7.37
C GLU A 9 18.67 8.24 -6.87
N VAL A 10 18.88 7.95 -5.56
CA VAL A 10 18.48 6.68 -4.93
C VAL A 10 16.97 6.47 -5.01
N ILE A 11 16.17 7.50 -4.72
CA ILE A 11 14.71 7.41 -4.80
C ILE A 11 14.26 7.13 -6.23
N GLN A 12 14.78 7.88 -7.22
CA GLN A 12 14.46 7.67 -8.64
C GLN A 12 14.77 6.23 -9.08
N TYR A 13 15.88 5.69 -8.62
CA TYR A 13 16.28 4.32 -8.91
C TYR A 13 15.33 3.28 -8.30
N ILE A 14 14.90 3.52 -7.06
CA ILE A 14 13.90 2.67 -6.40
C ILE A 14 12.56 2.74 -7.15
N LEU A 15 12.09 3.95 -7.49
CA LEU A 15 10.84 4.13 -8.24
C LEU A 15 10.89 3.46 -9.63
N TYR A 16 12.03 3.54 -10.31
CA TYR A 16 12.23 2.81 -11.57
C TYR A 16 12.09 1.29 -11.38
N LYS A 17 12.72 0.73 -10.32
CA LYS A 17 12.56 -0.69 -9.96
C LYS A 17 11.09 -1.06 -9.74
N LEU A 18 10.38 -0.25 -8.96
CA LEU A 18 8.98 -0.50 -8.64
C LEU A 18 8.09 -0.42 -9.89
N LYS A 19 8.35 0.53 -10.78
CA LYS A 19 7.60 0.72 -12.03
C LYS A 19 7.84 -0.40 -13.04
N THR A 20 9.08 -0.90 -13.16
CA THR A 20 9.47 -1.87 -14.21
C THR A 20 9.44 -3.30 -13.73
N ASP A 21 9.33 -3.52 -12.42
CA ASP A 21 9.46 -4.82 -11.74
C ASP A 21 10.71 -5.64 -12.12
N CYS A 22 11.72 -5.01 -12.71
CA CYS A 22 12.97 -5.69 -13.05
C CYS A 22 13.70 -6.14 -11.77
N GLN A 23 14.55 -7.16 -11.87
CA GLN A 23 15.33 -7.62 -10.73
C GLN A 23 16.35 -6.56 -10.31
N TRP A 24 16.65 -6.45 -9.01
CA TRP A 24 17.57 -5.43 -8.47
C TRP A 24 18.94 -5.39 -9.17
N HIS A 25 19.50 -6.53 -9.53
CA HIS A 25 20.80 -6.60 -10.19
C HIS A 25 20.76 -6.26 -11.70
N MET A 26 19.57 -6.21 -12.28
CA MET A 26 19.36 -5.87 -13.70
C MET A 26 19.09 -4.38 -13.91
N LEU A 27 19.07 -3.59 -12.85
CA LEU A 27 18.82 -2.16 -12.95
C LEU A 27 19.99 -1.43 -13.65
N PRO A 28 19.71 -0.48 -14.57
CA PRO A 28 20.74 0.29 -15.28
C PRO A 28 21.34 1.37 -14.37
N VAL A 29 22.18 0.94 -13.42
CA VAL A 29 22.70 1.80 -12.33
C VAL A 29 23.39 3.04 -12.86
N SER A 30 24.20 2.90 -13.93
CA SER A 30 24.96 4.00 -14.51
C SER A 30 24.11 5.13 -15.09
N SER A 31 22.86 4.86 -15.45
CA SER A 31 21.94 5.85 -16.05
C SER A 31 21.30 6.79 -15.03
N PHE A 32 21.38 6.48 -13.73
CA PHE A 32 20.70 7.25 -12.68
C PHE A 32 21.63 8.13 -11.86
N PHE A 33 22.94 7.86 -11.88
CA PHE A 33 23.89 8.58 -11.04
C PHE A 33 24.78 9.48 -11.89
N THR A 34 24.74 10.76 -11.60
CA THR A 34 25.59 11.78 -12.27
C THR A 34 27.00 11.87 -11.67
N GLY A 35 27.20 11.25 -10.50
CA GLY A 35 28.47 11.22 -9.80
C GLY A 35 28.98 9.79 -9.56
N ARG A 36 29.23 9.46 -8.29
CA ARG A 36 29.63 8.10 -7.91
C ARG A 36 28.47 7.14 -8.12
N VAL A 37 28.63 6.22 -9.04
CA VAL A 37 27.66 5.14 -9.30
C VAL A 37 27.59 4.20 -8.08
N LEU A 38 26.41 4.02 -7.55
CA LEU A 38 26.15 3.08 -6.45
C LEU A 38 25.94 1.67 -6.95
N HIS A 39 26.40 0.72 -6.19
CA HIS A 39 26.05 -0.66 -6.41
C HIS A 39 24.56 -0.90 -6.03
N TYR A 40 23.84 -1.72 -6.80
CA TYR A 40 22.41 -2.00 -6.56
C TYR A 40 22.11 -2.49 -5.12
N LYS A 41 23.04 -3.21 -4.47
CA LYS A 41 22.89 -3.65 -3.07
C LYS A 41 22.79 -2.48 -2.09
N THR A 42 23.47 -1.38 -2.37
CA THR A 42 23.41 -0.15 -1.56
C THR A 42 22.03 0.49 -1.70
N VAL A 43 21.51 0.60 -2.91
CA VAL A 43 20.16 1.12 -3.16
C VAL A 43 19.10 0.23 -2.52
N TYR A 44 19.23 -1.08 -2.66
CA TYR A 44 18.36 -2.05 -1.98
C TYR A 44 18.42 -1.91 -0.46
N GLY A 45 19.60 -1.63 0.10
CA GLY A 45 19.77 -1.34 1.53
C GLY A 45 18.96 -0.13 1.99
N HIS A 46 18.95 0.96 1.21
CA HIS A 46 18.10 2.13 1.48
C HIS A 46 16.62 1.78 1.39
N PHE A 47 16.19 1.11 0.33
CA PHE A 47 14.81 0.66 0.17
C PHE A 47 14.34 -0.15 1.37
N ARG A 48 15.10 -1.18 1.77
CA ARG A 48 14.79 -2.05 2.90
C ARG A 48 14.73 -1.29 4.23
N LYS A 49 15.66 -0.34 4.46
CA LYS A 49 15.67 0.49 5.67
C LYS A 49 14.42 1.37 5.73
N TRP A 50 14.09 2.06 4.66
CA TRP A 50 12.94 2.97 4.60
C TRP A 50 11.61 2.22 4.71
N SER A 51 11.49 1.04 4.09
CA SER A 51 10.31 0.19 4.25
C SER A 51 10.10 -0.27 5.70
N ARG A 52 11.19 -0.67 6.39
CA ARG A 52 11.11 -1.11 7.78
C ARG A 52 10.75 0.02 8.76
N ASN A 53 11.14 1.24 8.44
CA ASN A 53 10.90 2.41 9.28
C ASN A 53 9.57 3.11 8.96
N GLY A 54 8.74 2.59 8.04
CA GLY A 54 7.49 3.21 7.63
C GLY A 54 7.68 4.56 6.91
N GLU A 55 8.84 4.78 6.28
CA GLU A 55 9.10 6.07 5.61
C GLU A 55 8.29 6.21 4.31
N TRP A 56 7.97 5.10 3.64
CA TRP A 56 7.15 5.12 2.43
C TRP A 56 5.72 5.51 2.74
N GLU A 57 5.16 4.98 3.82
CA GLU A 57 3.82 5.30 4.31
C GLU A 57 3.72 6.79 4.71
N LYS A 58 4.73 7.32 5.39
CA LYS A 58 4.79 8.76 5.73
C LYS A 58 4.83 9.64 4.49
N VAL A 59 5.67 9.30 3.52
CA VAL A 59 5.78 10.04 2.25
C VAL A 59 4.46 9.98 1.50
N TRP A 60 3.83 8.80 1.44
CA TRP A 60 2.55 8.62 0.80
C TRP A 60 1.46 9.47 1.46
N GLY A 61 1.36 9.46 2.79
CA GLY A 61 0.43 10.30 3.54
C GLY A 61 0.61 11.80 3.27
N ILE A 62 1.86 12.27 3.17
CA ILE A 62 2.16 13.68 2.79
C ILE A 62 1.68 13.99 1.37
N ILE A 63 1.86 13.05 0.42
CA ILE A 63 1.39 13.21 -0.96
C ILE A 63 -0.14 13.29 -0.99
N LEU A 64 -0.84 12.35 -0.33
CA LEU A 64 -2.29 12.34 -0.23
C LEU A 64 -2.82 13.63 0.37
N HIS A 65 -2.25 14.08 1.48
CA HIS A 65 -2.63 15.35 2.11
C HIS A 65 -2.47 16.55 1.18
N ARG A 66 -1.33 16.63 0.46
CA ARG A 66 -1.05 17.72 -0.47
C ARG A 66 -2.01 17.75 -1.64
N TYR A 67 -2.38 16.59 -2.16
CA TYR A 67 -3.21 16.45 -3.35
C TYR A 67 -4.67 16.08 -3.04
N ARG A 68 -5.11 16.20 -1.79
CA ARG A 68 -6.44 15.77 -1.32
C ARG A 68 -7.62 16.33 -2.12
N PHE A 69 -7.48 17.51 -2.70
CA PHE A 69 -8.54 18.13 -3.54
C PHE A 69 -8.66 17.51 -4.93
N PHE A 70 -7.70 16.73 -5.34
CA PHE A 70 -7.72 16.00 -6.63
C PHE A 70 -8.13 14.54 -6.48
N LEU A 71 -8.32 14.07 -5.24
CA LEU A 71 -8.76 12.71 -4.97
C LEU A 71 -10.27 12.58 -5.24
N GLY A 72 -10.66 11.45 -5.76
CA GLY A 72 -12.06 11.11 -6.04
C GLY A 72 -12.80 10.63 -4.80
N MET A 73 -12.92 11.50 -3.77
CA MET A 73 -13.48 11.17 -2.45
C MET A 73 -15.01 11.08 -2.43
N SER A 74 -15.71 11.14 -3.57
CA SER A 74 -17.17 10.96 -3.62
C SER A 74 -17.59 9.54 -3.27
N SER A 75 -16.77 8.56 -3.60
CA SER A 75 -16.87 7.18 -3.15
C SER A 75 -15.48 6.59 -2.97
N VAL A 76 -15.33 5.67 -2.06
CA VAL A 76 -14.11 4.90 -1.86
C VAL A 76 -14.43 3.41 -1.91
N GLU A 77 -13.47 2.62 -2.32
CA GLU A 77 -13.63 1.18 -2.51
C GLU A 77 -12.74 0.42 -1.56
N LEU A 78 -13.28 -0.62 -0.92
CA LEU A 78 -12.56 -1.54 -0.06
C LEU A 78 -12.44 -2.89 -0.76
N ASP A 79 -11.21 -3.33 -1.03
CA ASP A 79 -10.97 -4.60 -1.70
C ASP A 79 -9.70 -5.29 -1.18
N GLY A 80 -9.69 -6.61 -1.24
CA GLY A 80 -8.56 -7.45 -0.89
C GLY A 80 -7.66 -7.75 -2.07
N SER A 81 -6.35 -7.70 -1.87
CA SER A 81 -5.38 -8.05 -2.90
C SER A 81 -4.37 -9.08 -2.44
N HIS A 82 -4.29 -10.18 -3.19
CA HIS A 82 -3.34 -11.26 -2.96
C HIS A 82 -2.07 -11.08 -3.79
N THR A 83 -0.95 -10.79 -3.13
CA THR A 83 0.35 -10.67 -3.78
C THR A 83 1.12 -12.00 -3.69
N THR A 84 1.63 -12.48 -4.82
CA THR A 84 2.41 -13.72 -4.87
C THR A 84 3.74 -13.57 -4.15
N ALA A 85 4.02 -14.49 -3.23
CA ALA A 85 5.26 -14.55 -2.46
C ALA A 85 6.24 -15.54 -3.11
N LEU A 86 7.00 -15.10 -4.10
CA LEU A 86 7.91 -15.95 -4.88
C LEU A 86 9.02 -16.61 -4.05
N ARG A 87 9.46 -15.96 -2.96
CA ARG A 87 10.55 -16.45 -2.11
C ARG A 87 10.12 -16.85 -0.70
N GLY A 88 8.79 -16.90 -0.46
CA GLY A 88 8.24 -17.13 0.88
C GLY A 88 8.37 -15.88 1.78
N GLY A 89 8.17 -16.08 3.07
CA GLY A 89 8.21 -15.03 4.10
C GLY A 89 7.34 -15.43 5.30
N GLU A 90 7.45 -14.70 6.40
CA GLU A 90 6.75 -15.01 7.65
C GLU A 90 5.21 -14.85 7.53
N ARG A 91 4.76 -13.96 6.64
CA ARG A 91 3.33 -13.66 6.41
C ARG A 91 2.81 -14.24 5.11
N CYS A 92 3.34 -15.39 4.67
CA CYS A 92 2.93 -16.06 3.45
C CYS A 92 2.17 -17.33 3.77
N GLY A 93 1.01 -17.50 3.13
CA GLY A 93 0.19 -18.71 3.22
C GLY A 93 -0.24 -19.21 1.87
N TYR A 94 -0.55 -20.51 1.79
CA TYR A 94 -1.03 -21.11 0.55
C TYR A 94 -2.48 -20.70 0.30
N GLN A 95 -2.71 -20.06 -0.84
CA GLN A 95 -4.04 -19.71 -1.31
C GLN A 95 -4.51 -20.73 -2.34
N VAL A 96 -5.61 -21.41 -2.03
CA VAL A 96 -6.15 -22.50 -2.84
C VAL A 96 -6.58 -22.02 -4.23
N ARG A 97 -7.25 -20.87 -4.31
CA ARG A 97 -7.73 -20.28 -5.58
C ARG A 97 -6.57 -20.01 -6.56
N ASN A 98 -5.49 -19.43 -6.08
CA ASN A 98 -4.32 -19.09 -6.90
C ASN A 98 -3.27 -20.22 -6.97
N LYS A 99 -3.48 -21.31 -6.24
CA LYS A 99 -2.56 -22.48 -6.16
C LYS A 99 -1.10 -22.10 -5.88
N ARG A 100 -0.88 -21.06 -5.04
CA ARG A 100 0.45 -20.56 -4.72
C ARG A 100 0.48 -19.88 -3.35
N LYS A 101 1.70 -19.65 -2.84
CA LYS A 101 1.86 -18.87 -1.61
C LYS A 101 1.69 -17.38 -1.91
N THR A 102 0.82 -16.72 -1.14
CA THR A 102 0.53 -15.29 -1.24
C THR A 102 0.52 -14.63 0.12
N THR A 103 0.64 -13.31 0.13
CA THR A 103 0.18 -12.45 1.22
C THR A 103 -1.11 -11.78 0.80
N ASN A 104 -1.99 -11.48 1.76
CA ASN A 104 -3.22 -10.74 1.55
C ASN A 104 -3.15 -9.39 2.26
N ALA A 105 -3.56 -8.32 1.60
CA ALA A 105 -3.71 -6.99 2.18
C ALA A 105 -5.00 -6.36 1.66
N ILE A 106 -5.67 -5.62 2.54
CA ILE A 106 -6.87 -4.88 2.22
C ILE A 106 -6.47 -3.44 1.87
N TYR A 107 -7.06 -2.90 0.83
CA TYR A 107 -6.83 -1.55 0.34
C TYR A 107 -8.11 -0.75 0.40
N VAL A 108 -7.99 0.54 0.73
CA VAL A 108 -8.99 1.56 0.43
C VAL A 108 -8.48 2.38 -0.72
N THR A 109 -9.26 2.46 -1.80
CA THR A 109 -8.95 3.29 -2.98
C THR A 109 -10.01 4.37 -3.16
N ASP A 110 -9.64 5.47 -3.80
CA ASP A 110 -10.60 6.47 -4.23
C ASP A 110 -11.34 6.03 -5.52
N SER A 111 -12.32 6.79 -5.97
CA SER A 111 -13.08 6.48 -7.20
C SER A 111 -12.23 6.47 -8.49
N GLN A 112 -10.98 6.91 -8.44
CA GLN A 112 -10.01 6.87 -9.54
C GLN A 112 -9.03 5.69 -9.42
N GLY A 113 -9.18 4.85 -8.38
CA GLY A 113 -8.28 3.72 -8.11
C GLY A 113 -6.97 4.10 -7.43
N ILE A 114 -6.85 5.32 -6.87
CA ILE A 114 -5.66 5.74 -6.09
C ILE A 114 -5.74 5.09 -4.71
N PRO A 115 -4.73 4.30 -4.28
CA PRO A 115 -4.73 3.70 -2.95
C PRO A 115 -4.59 4.79 -1.87
N LEU A 116 -5.57 4.88 -0.99
CA LEU A 116 -5.61 5.86 0.12
C LEU A 116 -5.00 5.27 1.39
N ALA A 117 -5.26 4.00 1.66
CA ALA A 117 -4.72 3.26 2.79
C ALA A 117 -4.55 1.78 2.44
N MET A 118 -3.70 1.09 3.18
CA MET A 118 -3.46 -0.34 3.06
C MET A 118 -3.30 -0.94 4.45
N SER A 119 -3.92 -2.11 4.68
CA SER A 119 -3.74 -2.85 5.93
C SER A 119 -2.36 -3.50 6.02
N THR A 120 -1.95 -3.84 7.23
CA THR A 120 -0.80 -4.74 7.42
C THR A 120 -1.08 -6.07 6.71
N PRO A 121 -0.19 -6.52 5.79
CA PRO A 121 -0.39 -7.77 5.08
C PRO A 121 -0.45 -8.97 6.02
N VAL A 122 -1.38 -9.88 5.75
CA VAL A 122 -1.55 -11.16 6.47
C VAL A 122 -1.25 -12.34 5.56
N SER A 123 -1.27 -13.55 6.12
CA SER A 123 -1.11 -14.79 5.35
C SER A 123 -2.20 -14.93 4.29
N GLY A 124 -1.82 -15.26 3.06
CA GLY A 124 -2.76 -15.48 1.96
C GLY A 124 -3.67 -16.71 2.12
N SER A 125 -3.52 -17.48 3.20
CA SER A 125 -4.48 -18.51 3.60
C SER A 125 -5.76 -17.95 4.25
N HIS A 126 -5.72 -16.69 4.70
CA HIS A 126 -6.89 -15.99 5.23
C HIS A 126 -7.68 -15.34 4.09
N ASN A 127 -9.01 -15.30 4.28
CA ASN A 127 -9.90 -14.53 3.40
C ASN A 127 -9.83 -13.02 3.76
N ASP A 128 -10.47 -12.19 2.93
CA ASP A 128 -10.43 -10.73 3.08
C ASP A 128 -11.16 -10.24 4.35
N VAL A 129 -12.06 -11.07 4.91
CA VAL A 129 -12.81 -10.74 6.14
C VAL A 129 -12.08 -11.13 7.43
N TYR A 130 -10.89 -11.73 7.31
CA TYR A 130 -10.12 -12.12 8.49
C TYR A 130 -9.69 -10.89 9.29
N ASN A 131 -10.04 -10.86 10.59
CA ASN A 131 -9.81 -9.74 11.49
C ASN A 131 -10.34 -8.39 10.95
N SER A 132 -11.49 -8.42 10.29
CA SER A 132 -12.02 -7.25 9.57
C SER A 132 -12.17 -6.00 10.43
N SER A 133 -12.57 -6.12 11.69
CA SER A 133 -12.71 -4.98 12.61
C SER A 133 -11.37 -4.29 12.89
N GLU A 134 -10.33 -5.06 13.16
CA GLU A 134 -8.97 -4.54 13.39
C GLU A 134 -8.40 -3.92 12.11
N VAL A 135 -8.63 -4.57 10.97
CA VAL A 135 -8.20 -4.09 9.64
C VAL A 135 -8.86 -2.75 9.32
N LEU A 136 -10.17 -2.62 9.52
CA LEU A 136 -10.89 -1.35 9.30
C LEU A 136 -10.38 -0.25 10.23
N SER A 137 -10.15 -0.55 11.51
CA SER A 137 -9.57 0.40 12.46
C SER A 137 -8.20 0.89 12.00
N GLU A 138 -7.35 0.00 11.51
CA GLU A 138 -6.03 0.33 10.95
C GLU A 138 -6.16 1.26 9.72
N LEU A 139 -7.03 0.89 8.77
CA LEU A 139 -7.25 1.65 7.54
C LEU A 139 -7.77 3.06 7.82
N PHE A 140 -8.79 3.19 8.68
CA PHE A 140 -9.34 4.51 9.03
C PHE A 140 -8.38 5.37 9.84
N SER A 141 -7.58 4.77 10.70
CA SER A 141 -6.47 5.46 11.37
C SER A 141 -5.45 6.00 10.36
N GLY A 142 -5.11 5.21 9.34
CA GLY A 142 -4.23 5.61 8.24
C GLY A 142 -4.79 6.79 7.43
N LEU A 143 -6.08 6.74 7.08
CA LEU A 143 -6.76 7.84 6.38
C LEU A 143 -6.74 9.14 7.21
N ASN A 144 -7.12 9.06 8.48
CA ASN A 144 -7.12 10.21 9.39
C ASN A 144 -5.71 10.81 9.57
N SER A 145 -4.69 9.96 9.70
CA SER A 145 -3.30 10.41 9.83
C SER A 145 -2.78 11.12 8.57
N SER A 146 -3.34 10.78 7.42
CA SER A 146 -3.09 11.45 6.14
C SER A 146 -3.90 12.73 5.95
N GLY A 147 -4.74 13.11 6.95
CA GLY A 147 -5.59 14.29 6.90
C GLY A 147 -6.77 14.16 5.93
N LEU A 148 -7.18 12.93 5.61
CA LEU A 148 -8.38 12.65 4.83
C LEU A 148 -9.58 12.51 5.79
N ILE A 149 -10.68 13.21 5.46
CA ILE A 149 -11.90 13.16 6.28
C ILE A 149 -12.65 11.89 5.96
N VAL A 150 -12.84 11.04 6.96
CA VAL A 150 -13.55 9.76 6.84
C VAL A 150 -15.06 9.92 7.05
N SER A 151 -15.47 10.95 7.81
CA SER A 151 -16.89 11.18 8.12
C SER A 151 -17.67 11.54 6.86
N GLY A 152 -18.76 10.80 6.61
CA GLY A 152 -19.64 11.01 5.46
C GLY A 152 -19.11 10.42 4.14
N LEU A 153 -18.04 9.63 4.17
CA LEU A 153 -17.59 8.88 3.00
C LEU A 153 -18.61 7.82 2.58
N PHE A 154 -18.76 7.67 1.28
CA PHE A 154 -19.50 6.58 0.68
C PHE A 154 -18.52 5.44 0.38
N LEU A 155 -18.66 4.33 1.11
CA LEU A 155 -17.76 3.19 0.99
C LEU A 155 -18.45 2.04 0.27
N ASN A 156 -17.84 1.58 -0.81
CA ASN A 156 -18.21 0.36 -1.50
C ASN A 156 -17.36 -0.79 -0.98
N ALA A 157 -17.98 -1.87 -0.55
CA ALA A 157 -17.32 -3.06 -0.05
C ALA A 157 -18.03 -4.33 -0.51
N ASP A 158 -17.31 -5.46 -0.56
CA ASP A 158 -17.93 -6.78 -0.75
C ASP A 158 -18.79 -7.14 0.47
N VAL A 159 -19.89 -7.86 0.26
CA VAL A 159 -20.83 -8.36 1.29
C VAL A 159 -20.10 -9.06 2.44
N GLY A 160 -18.98 -9.70 2.18
CA GLY A 160 -18.16 -10.32 3.21
C GLY A 160 -17.75 -9.39 4.35
N PHE A 161 -17.71 -8.08 4.14
CA PHE A 161 -17.34 -7.07 5.15
C PHE A 161 -18.53 -6.56 5.99
N GLU A 162 -19.77 -6.94 5.69
CA GLU A 162 -21.00 -6.41 6.33
C GLU A 162 -20.91 -6.41 7.86
N PHE A 163 -20.49 -7.50 8.46
CA PHE A 163 -20.40 -7.64 9.93
C PHE A 163 -19.34 -6.76 10.58
N ALA A 164 -18.34 -6.32 9.81
CA ALA A 164 -17.25 -5.49 10.33
C ALA A 164 -17.65 -4.02 10.49
N PHE A 165 -18.66 -3.57 9.76
CA PHE A 165 -19.08 -2.17 9.71
C PHE A 165 -20.09 -1.76 10.79
N GLY A 166 -20.68 -2.70 11.55
CA GLY A 166 -21.71 -2.40 12.55
C GLY A 166 -21.32 -1.33 13.60
N HIS A 167 -20.03 -1.06 13.79
CA HIS A 167 -19.54 0.00 14.65
C HIS A 167 -19.25 1.33 13.92
N TYR A 168 -19.34 1.36 12.60
CA TYR A 168 -18.95 2.51 11.76
C TYR A 168 -20.13 3.12 10.99
N GLU A 169 -21.35 2.58 11.13
CA GLU A 169 -22.56 3.02 10.40
C GLU A 169 -22.90 4.50 10.60
N SER A 170 -22.52 5.08 11.74
CA SER A 170 -22.75 6.51 12.01
C SER A 170 -21.72 7.44 11.31
N ILE A 171 -20.67 6.88 10.75
CA ILE A 171 -19.53 7.63 10.19
C ILE A 171 -19.50 7.51 8.65
N ILE A 172 -19.98 6.39 8.11
CA ILE A 172 -19.81 6.01 6.71
C ILE A 172 -21.10 5.42 6.17
N ALA A 173 -21.57 5.88 4.99
CA ALA A 173 -22.59 5.18 4.24
C ALA A 173 -21.91 4.01 3.48
N VAL A 174 -22.29 2.77 3.77
CA VAL A 174 -21.70 1.59 3.15
C VAL A 174 -22.68 0.99 2.15
N LEU A 175 -22.23 0.72 0.91
CA LEU A 175 -22.91 -0.14 -0.04
C LEU A 175 -22.14 -1.46 -0.17
N PHE A 176 -22.88 -2.55 -0.03
CA PHE A 176 -22.37 -3.89 -0.28
C PHE A 176 -22.80 -4.36 -1.67
N PHE A 177 -21.84 -4.83 -2.46
CA PHE A 177 -22.10 -5.46 -3.75
C PHE A 177 -22.05 -6.98 -3.60
N ILE A 178 -23.02 -7.66 -4.25
CA ILE A 178 -23.11 -9.13 -4.33
C ILE A 178 -22.20 -9.65 -5.44
#